data_b19321f3bc9809a2743988e0d4409895
#
_entry.id   b19321f3bc9809a2743988e0d4409895
#
_cell.length_a   1.000
_cell.length_b   1.000
_cell.length_c   1.000
_cell.angle_alpha   90.00
_cell.angle_beta   90.00
_cell.angle_gamma   90.00
#
_symmetry.space_group_name_H-M   'P 1'
#
loop_
_entity.id
_entity.type
_entity.pdbx_description
1 polymer ?
#
loop_
_entity_poly.entity_id
_entity_poly.type
_entity_poly.pdbx_seq_one_letter_code
_entity_poly.pdbx_strand_id
1 'polypeptide(L)'
;MQIPSLDRLSTWLAAREAQVLGLEPDVCKRIIWASGQAEISDLSIVYVHGFSASSEELRPFPDDLARGLSANLYFSRLAGHGQEGSSLGRATLAEWHKDSLETLNIGRTLGKRVVVIACSTGVPLVLRALAEKPEAIAACIFVSPNFGLAHRGTNLMLQLPWVRYWGPLIMGRTREF
;
A
#
# COMPACT_ATOMS: atom_id res chain seq x y z
N MET A 1 12.42 6.87 -8.78
CA MET A 1 11.63 8.09 -8.44
C MET A 1 12.37 8.80 -7.32
N GLN A 2 12.52 10.10 -7.39
CA GLN A 2 13.20 10.90 -6.39
C GLN A 2 12.18 11.38 -5.35
N ILE A 3 12.39 11.01 -4.08
CA ILE A 3 11.60 11.50 -2.94
C ILE A 3 12.14 12.91 -2.59
N PRO A 4 11.28 13.92 -2.37
CA PRO A 4 11.71 15.25 -1.97
C PRO A 4 12.25 15.25 -0.54
N SER A 5 12.79 16.41 -0.12
CA SER A 5 13.18 16.64 1.28
C SER A 5 11.98 16.54 2.24
N LEU A 6 12.26 16.23 3.50
CA LEU A 6 11.26 15.91 4.51
C LEU A 6 10.20 17.01 4.69
N ASP A 7 10.64 18.27 4.71
CA ASP A 7 9.80 19.46 4.82
C ASP A 7 8.77 19.61 3.69
N ARG A 8 9.09 19.09 2.50
CA ARG A 8 8.23 19.15 1.30
C ARG A 8 7.40 17.91 1.08
N LEU A 9 7.63 16.83 1.83
CA LEU A 9 7.10 15.51 1.53
C LEU A 9 5.57 15.48 1.62
N SER A 10 4.97 16.08 2.65
CA SER A 10 3.50 16.12 2.79
C SER A 10 2.84 16.90 1.66
N THR A 11 3.39 18.07 1.32
CA THR A 11 2.89 18.92 0.21
C THR A 11 3.04 18.21 -1.14
N TRP A 12 4.17 17.52 -1.35
CA TRP A 12 4.42 16.75 -2.57
C TRP A 12 3.44 15.58 -2.73
N LEU A 13 3.14 14.85 -1.64
CA LEU A 13 2.11 13.81 -1.65
C LEU A 13 0.74 14.39 -1.98
N ALA A 14 0.33 15.45 -1.28
CA ALA A 14 -0.95 16.09 -1.49
C ALA A 14 -1.13 16.59 -2.94
N ALA A 15 -0.09 17.20 -3.52
CA ALA A 15 -0.12 17.67 -4.90
C ALA A 15 -0.28 16.51 -5.93
N ARG A 16 0.30 15.34 -5.65
CA ARG A 16 0.16 14.14 -6.49
C ARG A 16 -1.21 13.49 -6.34
N GLU A 17 -1.72 13.40 -5.13
CA GLU A 17 -3.05 12.84 -4.88
C GLU A 17 -4.16 13.73 -5.46
N ALA A 18 -3.99 15.05 -5.45
CA ALA A 18 -4.91 16.01 -6.08
C ALA A 18 -5.03 15.85 -7.61
N GLN A 19 -4.04 15.22 -8.26
CA GLN A 19 -4.08 14.90 -9.69
C GLN A 19 -4.86 13.61 -10.01
N VAL A 20 -5.22 12.85 -9.00
CA VAL A 20 -5.93 11.58 -9.16
C VAL A 20 -7.43 11.85 -9.25
N LEU A 21 -8.00 11.67 -10.45
CA LEU A 21 -9.42 11.94 -10.70
C LEU A 21 -10.32 11.00 -9.90
N GLY A 22 -11.34 11.56 -9.24
CA GLY A 22 -12.32 10.79 -8.48
C GLY A 22 -11.77 10.11 -7.24
N LEU A 23 -10.65 10.61 -6.70
CA LEU A 23 -10.08 10.09 -5.45
C LEU A 23 -10.88 10.57 -4.25
N GLU A 24 -11.25 9.62 -3.39
CA GLU A 24 -11.90 9.91 -2.11
C GLU A 24 -10.90 10.55 -1.13
N PRO A 25 -11.25 11.70 -0.50
CA PRO A 25 -10.30 12.46 0.32
C PRO A 25 -9.71 11.67 1.51
N ASP A 26 -10.53 10.83 2.15
CA ASP A 26 -10.16 10.13 3.39
C ASP A 26 -9.15 9.00 3.17
N VAL A 27 -8.95 8.56 1.91
CA VAL A 27 -8.07 7.42 1.59
C VAL A 27 -6.81 7.83 0.82
N CYS A 28 -6.51 9.13 0.76
CA CYS A 28 -5.30 9.66 0.14
C CYS A 28 -4.03 9.16 0.84
N LYS A 29 -2.94 9.10 0.07
CA LYS A 29 -1.58 8.94 0.64
C LYS A 29 -1.32 10.08 1.61
N ARG A 30 -0.95 9.77 2.85
CA ARG A 30 -0.73 10.78 3.89
C ARG A 30 0.30 10.37 4.92
N ILE A 31 0.89 11.36 5.58
CA ILE A 31 1.82 11.20 6.68
C ILE A 31 1.17 11.73 7.96
N ILE A 32 1.28 10.96 9.04
CA ILE A 32 0.98 11.39 10.39
C ILE A 32 2.32 11.53 11.11
N TRP A 33 2.67 12.77 11.46
CA TRP A 33 3.91 13.10 12.13
C TRP A 33 3.81 12.86 13.63
N ALA A 34 4.75 12.13 14.22
CA ALA A 34 4.75 11.79 15.64
C ALA A 34 4.82 13.02 16.55
N SER A 35 5.62 14.03 16.18
CA SER A 35 5.77 15.30 16.90
C SER A 35 4.82 16.41 16.40
N GLY A 36 4.01 16.13 15.37
CA GLY A 36 3.24 17.15 14.65
C GLY A 36 4.07 17.99 13.67
N GLN A 37 5.37 17.73 13.56
CA GLN A 37 6.31 18.44 12.68
C GLN A 37 7.05 17.47 11.77
N ALA A 38 7.57 17.97 10.64
CA ALA A 38 8.31 17.18 9.66
C ALA A 38 9.73 16.89 10.16
N GLU A 39 9.86 15.94 11.08
CA GLU A 39 11.12 15.51 11.69
C GLU A 39 11.32 14.00 11.54
N ILE A 40 12.58 13.55 11.46
CA ILE A 40 12.91 12.12 11.40
C ILE A 40 12.71 11.50 12.79
N SER A 41 11.92 10.44 12.86
CA SER A 41 11.76 9.63 14.07
C SER A 41 12.76 8.45 14.14
N ASP A 42 12.92 7.83 15.30
CA ASP A 42 13.75 6.63 15.41
C ASP A 42 13.14 5.43 14.66
N LEU A 43 11.81 5.34 14.69
CA LEU A 43 11.04 4.38 13.91
C LEU A 43 10.04 5.14 13.04
N SER A 44 9.88 4.70 11.81
CA SER A 44 8.71 5.03 10.99
C SER A 44 7.86 3.78 10.78
N ILE A 45 6.57 3.98 10.59
CA ILE A 45 5.64 2.91 10.23
C ILE A 45 5.10 3.22 8.84
N VAL A 46 5.07 2.22 7.98
CA VAL A 46 4.39 2.31 6.69
C VAL A 46 3.30 1.26 6.60
N TYR A 47 2.15 1.63 6.07
CA TYR A 47 1.02 0.73 5.90
C TYR A 47 0.68 0.52 4.42
N VAL A 48 0.54 -0.75 4.02
CA VAL A 48 0.11 -1.17 2.68
C VAL A 48 -1.14 -2.03 2.80
N HIS A 49 -2.24 -1.52 2.26
CA HIS A 49 -3.57 -2.15 2.34
C HIS A 49 -3.73 -3.34 1.38
N GLY A 50 -4.84 -4.08 1.52
CA GLY A 50 -5.23 -5.20 0.68
C GLY A 50 -5.89 -4.78 -0.64
N PHE A 51 -6.28 -5.79 -1.45
CA PHE A 51 -7.06 -5.61 -2.67
C PHE A 51 -8.45 -5.08 -2.36
N SER A 52 -8.94 -4.12 -3.13
CA SER A 52 -10.22 -3.43 -2.94
C SER A 52 -10.40 -2.74 -1.58
N ALA A 53 -9.32 -2.55 -0.83
CA ALA A 53 -9.31 -1.90 0.47
C ALA A 53 -8.66 -0.49 0.39
N SER A 54 -8.50 0.13 1.54
CA SER A 54 -7.86 1.44 1.69
C SER A 54 -7.01 1.53 2.94
N SER A 55 -6.46 2.71 3.21
CA SER A 55 -5.76 3.00 4.47
C SER A 55 -6.61 2.78 5.72
N GLU A 56 -7.93 2.74 5.59
CA GLU A 56 -8.88 2.60 6.71
C GLU A 56 -9.07 1.14 7.16
N GLU A 57 -8.64 0.16 6.33
CA GLU A 57 -8.86 -1.28 6.53
C GLU A 57 -8.45 -1.81 7.92
N LEU A 58 -7.33 -1.35 8.45
CA LEU A 58 -6.80 -1.80 9.76
C LEU A 58 -6.82 -0.71 10.84
N ARG A 59 -7.37 0.46 10.58
CA ARG A 59 -7.45 1.49 11.62
C ARG A 59 -8.39 1.06 12.75
N PRO A 60 -8.08 1.42 14.01
CA PRO A 60 -7.00 2.34 14.44
C PRO A 60 -5.63 1.68 14.69
N PHE A 61 -5.41 0.41 14.35
CA PHE A 61 -4.21 -0.32 14.74
C PHE A 61 -2.89 0.35 14.31
N PRO A 62 -2.68 0.79 13.04
CA PRO A 62 -1.44 1.48 12.67
C PRO A 62 -1.24 2.80 13.42
N ASP A 63 -2.34 3.54 13.68
CA ASP A 63 -2.32 4.81 14.40
C ASP A 63 -1.90 4.62 15.87
N ASP A 64 -2.46 3.61 16.55
CA ASP A 64 -2.17 3.31 17.94
C ASP A 64 -0.73 2.82 18.12
N LEU A 65 -0.26 1.98 17.18
CA LEU A 65 1.12 1.52 17.17
C LEU A 65 2.09 2.69 16.96
N ALA A 66 1.80 3.57 16.01
CA ALA A 66 2.62 4.76 15.74
C ALA A 66 2.69 5.68 16.96
N ARG A 67 1.56 5.92 17.60
CA ARG A 67 1.48 6.73 18.83
C ARG A 67 2.28 6.08 19.96
N GLY A 68 2.11 4.77 20.17
CA GLY A 68 2.82 4.03 21.25
C GLY A 68 4.33 3.98 21.07
N LEU A 69 4.81 4.03 19.82
CA LEU A 69 6.23 4.00 19.46
C LEU A 69 6.82 5.39 19.18
N SER A 70 6.04 6.46 19.29
CA SER A 70 6.44 7.81 18.86
C SER A 70 7.02 7.81 17.43
N ALA A 71 6.40 7.06 16.53
CA ALA A 71 6.84 6.83 15.16
C ALA A 71 6.06 7.68 14.16
N ASN A 72 6.73 8.19 13.14
CA ASN A 72 6.05 8.75 11.98
C ASN A 72 5.30 7.64 11.24
N LEU A 73 4.08 7.90 10.79
CA LEU A 73 3.23 6.92 10.10
C LEU A 73 2.91 7.39 8.68
N TYR A 74 3.13 6.53 7.71
CA TYR A 74 2.74 6.75 6.33
C TYR A 74 1.68 5.74 5.89
N PHE A 75 0.54 6.25 5.45
CA PHE A 75 -0.48 5.47 4.78
C PHE A 75 -0.27 5.52 3.27
N SER A 76 0.01 4.36 2.68
CA SER A 76 0.10 4.23 1.23
C SER A 76 -1.29 4.09 0.59
N ARG A 77 -1.33 4.28 -0.71
CA ARG A 77 -2.47 3.94 -1.56
C ARG A 77 -1.95 3.29 -2.85
N LEU A 78 -2.39 2.09 -3.12
CA LEU A 78 -2.06 1.37 -4.35
C LEU A 78 -2.84 1.96 -5.53
N ALA A 79 -2.23 1.98 -6.71
CA ALA A 79 -2.85 2.49 -7.93
C ALA A 79 -4.25 1.88 -8.15
N GLY A 80 -5.20 2.73 -8.58
CA GLY A 80 -6.60 2.34 -8.81
C GLY A 80 -7.49 2.22 -7.57
N HIS A 81 -6.91 2.28 -6.35
CA HIS A 81 -7.68 2.24 -5.10
C HIS A 81 -8.12 3.65 -4.65
N GLY A 82 -9.19 3.72 -3.87
CA GLY A 82 -9.77 4.99 -3.43
C GLY A 82 -10.47 5.78 -4.53
N GLN A 83 -10.83 5.12 -5.62
CA GLN A 83 -11.51 5.66 -6.79
C GLN A 83 -12.66 4.74 -7.19
N GLU A 84 -13.42 5.09 -8.23
CA GLU A 84 -14.43 4.20 -8.81
C GLU A 84 -13.83 2.83 -9.19
N GLY A 85 -14.60 1.75 -9.06
CA GLY A 85 -14.16 0.38 -9.29
C GLY A 85 -13.55 0.12 -10.68
N SER A 86 -13.92 0.91 -11.69
CA SER A 86 -13.31 0.87 -13.03
C SER A 86 -11.82 1.21 -13.03
N SER A 87 -11.37 2.06 -12.10
CA SER A 87 -9.96 2.44 -11.94
C SER A 87 -9.12 1.29 -11.39
N LEU A 88 -9.67 0.52 -10.44
CA LEU A 88 -9.04 -0.69 -9.92
C LEU A 88 -8.81 -1.73 -11.02
N GLY A 89 -9.78 -1.90 -11.93
CA GLY A 89 -9.68 -2.82 -13.07
C GLY A 89 -8.61 -2.43 -14.10
N ARG A 90 -8.18 -1.17 -14.14
CA ARG A 90 -7.11 -0.69 -15.03
C ARG A 90 -5.72 -0.75 -14.40
N ALA A 91 -5.64 -0.79 -13.08
CA ALA A 91 -4.37 -0.84 -12.36
C ALA A 91 -3.58 -2.10 -12.69
N THR A 92 -2.27 -1.96 -12.75
CA THR A 92 -1.35 -3.04 -13.10
C THR A 92 -0.50 -3.47 -11.92
N LEU A 93 -0.03 -4.74 -11.93
CA LEU A 93 0.91 -5.23 -10.93
C LEU A 93 2.22 -4.41 -10.89
N ALA A 94 2.66 -3.89 -12.03
CA ALA A 94 3.85 -3.04 -12.11
C ALA A 94 3.66 -1.71 -11.38
N GLU A 95 2.48 -1.11 -11.46
CA GLU A 95 2.14 0.11 -10.70
C GLU A 95 2.09 -0.19 -9.20
N TRP A 96 1.44 -1.26 -8.78
CA TRP A 96 1.41 -1.66 -7.36
C TRP A 96 2.80 -1.97 -6.80
N HIS A 97 3.66 -2.61 -7.59
CA HIS A 97 5.04 -2.84 -7.20
C HIS A 97 5.81 -1.52 -7.03
N LYS A 98 5.62 -0.57 -7.96
CA LYS A 98 6.20 0.78 -7.88
C LYS A 98 5.70 1.53 -6.64
N ASP A 99 4.39 1.44 -6.33
CA ASP A 99 3.82 2.03 -5.12
C ASP A 99 4.42 1.42 -3.84
N SER A 100 4.67 0.11 -3.84
CA SER A 100 5.31 -0.58 -2.70
C SER A 100 6.76 -0.13 -2.51
N LEU A 101 7.53 0.01 -3.59
CA LEU A 101 8.89 0.58 -3.53
C LEU A 101 8.88 2.05 -3.07
N GLU A 102 7.93 2.85 -3.55
CA GLU A 102 7.71 4.23 -3.08
C GLU A 102 7.46 4.25 -1.58
N THR A 103 6.58 3.36 -1.10
CA THR A 103 6.22 3.24 0.32
C THR A 103 7.43 2.96 1.19
N LEU A 104 8.28 2.00 0.82
CA LEU A 104 9.50 1.71 1.57
C LEU A 104 10.48 2.89 1.55
N ASN A 105 10.63 3.57 0.41
CA ASN A 105 11.51 4.74 0.32
C ASN A 105 11.01 5.91 1.17
N ILE A 106 9.69 6.17 1.19
CA ILE A 106 9.10 7.18 2.07
C ILE A 106 9.34 6.79 3.54
N GLY A 107 9.09 5.52 3.91
CA GLY A 107 9.37 5.05 5.27
C GLY A 107 10.80 5.35 5.72
N ARG A 108 11.80 5.10 4.86
CA ARG A 108 13.21 5.41 5.15
C ARG A 108 13.52 6.91 5.25
N THR A 109 12.72 7.73 4.60
CA THR A 109 12.83 9.20 4.73
C THR A 109 12.24 9.68 6.04
N LEU A 110 11.20 9.00 6.55
CA LEU A 110 10.47 9.37 7.76
C LEU A 110 11.15 8.90 9.06
N GLY A 111 11.95 7.83 9.01
CA GLY A 111 12.56 7.27 10.20
C GLY A 111 13.89 6.57 9.93
N LYS A 112 14.70 6.42 10.98
CA LYS A 112 16.01 5.71 10.91
C LYS A 112 15.83 4.22 10.59
N ARG A 113 14.73 3.62 11.05
CA ARG A 113 14.33 2.23 10.78
C ARG A 113 12.84 2.17 10.49
N VAL A 114 12.42 1.23 9.67
CA VAL A 114 11.04 1.12 9.18
C VAL A 114 10.36 -0.12 9.74
N VAL A 115 9.18 0.04 10.30
CA VAL A 115 8.22 -1.05 10.55
C VAL A 115 7.23 -1.06 9.42
N VAL A 116 7.08 -2.19 8.76
CA VAL A 116 6.15 -2.36 7.64
C VAL A 116 4.93 -3.12 8.11
N ILE A 117 3.75 -2.52 7.97
CA ILE A 117 2.46 -3.21 8.17
C ILE A 117 1.87 -3.45 6.78
N ALA A 118 1.49 -4.67 6.48
CA ALA A 118 0.82 -5.00 5.23
C ALA A 118 -0.33 -5.97 5.44
N CYS A 119 -1.41 -5.77 4.69
CA CYS A 119 -2.60 -6.60 4.74
C CYS A 119 -2.84 -7.33 3.42
N SER A 120 -3.27 -8.59 3.50
CA SER A 120 -3.75 -9.39 2.37
C SER A 120 -2.82 -9.33 1.15
N THR A 121 -3.30 -8.79 0.02
CA THR A 121 -2.52 -8.60 -1.23
C THR A 121 -1.36 -7.63 -1.07
N GLY A 122 -1.41 -6.71 -0.11
CA GLY A 122 -0.28 -5.83 0.23
C GLY A 122 0.96 -6.61 0.67
N VAL A 123 0.79 -7.80 1.29
CA VAL A 123 1.93 -8.59 1.80
C VAL A 123 2.85 -9.09 0.68
N PRO A 124 2.40 -9.83 -0.35
CA PRO A 124 3.30 -10.26 -1.42
C PRO A 124 3.91 -9.09 -2.20
N LEU A 125 3.22 -7.94 -2.32
CA LEU A 125 3.77 -6.74 -2.93
C LEU A 125 4.93 -6.17 -2.11
N VAL A 126 4.76 -6.06 -0.79
CA VAL A 126 5.81 -5.62 0.13
C VAL A 126 6.98 -6.60 0.12
N LEU A 127 6.75 -7.90 0.20
CA LEU A 127 7.82 -8.90 0.17
C LEU A 127 8.66 -8.80 -1.11
N ARG A 128 8.03 -8.59 -2.25
CA ARG A 128 8.73 -8.37 -3.52
C ARG A 128 9.59 -7.10 -3.46
N ALA A 129 9.05 -5.99 -2.94
CA ALA A 129 9.80 -4.74 -2.80
C ALA A 129 10.97 -4.86 -1.81
N LEU A 130 10.79 -5.61 -0.71
CA LEU A 130 11.84 -5.89 0.28
C LEU A 130 12.95 -6.77 -0.29
N ALA A 131 12.65 -7.71 -1.18
CA ALA A 131 13.66 -8.52 -1.85
C ALA A 131 14.61 -7.67 -2.71
N GLU A 132 14.13 -6.54 -3.24
CA GLU A 132 14.95 -5.60 -4.01
C GLU A 132 15.68 -4.59 -3.12
N LYS A 133 15.07 -4.19 -2.00
CA LYS A 133 15.56 -3.12 -1.10
C LYS A 133 15.29 -3.47 0.37
N PRO A 134 16.11 -4.33 1.00
CA PRO A 134 15.89 -4.79 2.38
C PRO A 134 16.37 -3.81 3.46
N GLU A 135 17.06 -2.73 3.11
CA GLU A 135 17.78 -1.87 4.06
C GLU A 135 16.82 -1.17 5.05
N ALA A 136 17.30 -0.93 6.25
CA ALA A 136 16.64 -0.16 7.32
C ALA A 136 15.28 -0.72 7.82
N ILE A 137 14.95 -1.97 7.51
CA ILE A 137 13.72 -2.60 8.01
C ILE A 137 13.96 -3.13 9.43
N ALA A 138 13.15 -2.63 10.37
CA ALA A 138 13.17 -3.08 11.78
C ALA A 138 12.26 -4.30 12.00
N ALA A 139 11.07 -4.30 11.40
CA ALA A 139 10.09 -5.37 11.52
C ALA A 139 9.07 -5.34 10.39
N CYS A 140 8.41 -6.47 10.18
CA CYS A 140 7.24 -6.59 9.31
C CYS A 140 6.08 -7.21 10.09
N ILE A 141 4.91 -6.60 10.00
CA ILE A 141 3.65 -7.10 10.57
C ILE A 141 2.74 -7.41 9.39
N PHE A 142 2.46 -8.69 9.19
CA PHE A 142 1.62 -9.16 8.10
C PHE A 142 0.27 -9.67 8.64
N VAL A 143 -0.80 -9.09 8.12
CA VAL A 143 -2.17 -9.44 8.50
C VAL A 143 -2.83 -10.16 7.34
N SER A 144 -3.31 -11.38 7.60
CA SER A 144 -4.01 -12.23 6.62
C SER A 144 -3.32 -12.30 5.25
N PRO A 145 -2.02 -12.68 5.15
CA PRO A 145 -1.26 -12.62 3.91
C PRO A 145 -1.89 -13.46 2.80
N ASN A 146 -2.06 -12.86 1.61
CA ASN A 146 -2.64 -13.53 0.45
C ASN A 146 -1.53 -14.02 -0.49
N PHE A 147 -1.10 -15.27 -0.35
CA PHE A 147 -0.14 -15.91 -1.25
C PHE A 147 -0.80 -16.77 -2.35
N GLY A 148 -2.12 -16.82 -2.38
CA GLY A 148 -2.90 -17.59 -3.35
C GLY A 148 -4.25 -18.01 -2.81
N LEU A 149 -5.03 -18.68 -3.63
CA LEU A 149 -6.34 -19.19 -3.24
C LEU A 149 -6.20 -20.58 -2.61
N ALA A 150 -6.95 -20.83 -1.52
CA ALA A 150 -6.97 -22.12 -0.83
C ALA A 150 -7.47 -23.25 -1.75
N HIS A 151 -8.38 -22.95 -2.68
CA HIS A 151 -8.89 -23.92 -3.63
C HIS A 151 -7.92 -24.10 -4.80
N ARG A 152 -7.23 -25.24 -4.84
CA ARG A 152 -6.18 -25.56 -5.84
C ARG A 152 -6.65 -25.41 -7.29
N GLY A 153 -7.87 -25.86 -7.60
CA GLY A 153 -8.44 -25.76 -8.95
C GLY A 153 -8.63 -24.32 -9.42
N THR A 154 -9.15 -23.45 -8.55
CA THR A 154 -9.30 -22.03 -8.86
C THR A 154 -7.94 -21.33 -9.00
N ASN A 155 -6.98 -21.69 -8.14
CA ASN A 155 -5.62 -21.14 -8.23
C ASN A 155 -4.93 -21.54 -9.53
N LEU A 156 -5.06 -22.81 -9.95
CA LEU A 156 -4.55 -23.28 -11.23
C LEU A 156 -5.24 -22.58 -12.41
N MET A 157 -6.57 -22.43 -12.34
CA MET A 157 -7.34 -21.76 -13.38
C MET A 157 -6.91 -20.30 -13.59
N LEU A 158 -6.60 -19.57 -12.50
CA LEU A 158 -6.10 -18.19 -12.58
C LEU A 158 -4.68 -18.08 -13.15
N GLN A 159 -3.90 -19.17 -13.14
CA GLN A 159 -2.57 -19.23 -13.74
C GLN A 159 -2.60 -19.59 -15.24
N LEU A 160 -3.74 -20.01 -15.78
CA LEU A 160 -3.86 -20.34 -17.19
C LEU A 160 -3.64 -19.09 -18.07
N PRO A 161 -2.98 -19.26 -19.23
CA PRO A 161 -2.77 -18.15 -20.14
C PRO A 161 -4.11 -17.54 -20.59
N TRP A 162 -4.10 -16.24 -20.81
CA TRP A 162 -5.27 -15.50 -21.31
C TRP A 162 -6.48 -15.43 -20.35
N VAL A 163 -6.32 -15.81 -19.05
CA VAL A 163 -7.41 -15.81 -18.05
C VAL A 163 -8.16 -14.48 -18.00
N ARG A 164 -7.49 -13.34 -18.23
CA ARG A 164 -8.11 -12.02 -18.28
C ARG A 164 -9.18 -11.86 -19.36
N TYR A 165 -9.14 -12.67 -20.43
CA TYR A 165 -10.10 -12.62 -21.53
C TYR A 165 -11.24 -13.60 -21.34
N TRP A 166 -10.95 -14.84 -20.94
CA TRP A 166 -11.96 -15.87 -20.79
C TRP A 166 -12.54 -15.96 -19.37
N GLY A 167 -11.78 -15.54 -18.35
CA GLY A 167 -12.23 -15.55 -16.96
C GLY A 167 -13.57 -14.83 -16.74
N PRO A 168 -13.75 -13.58 -17.24
CA PRO A 168 -15.03 -12.87 -17.13
C PRO A 168 -16.20 -13.57 -17.83
N LEU A 169 -15.96 -14.42 -18.82
CA LEU A 169 -17.01 -15.21 -19.51
C LEU A 169 -17.53 -16.36 -18.63
N ILE A 170 -16.68 -16.90 -17.77
CA ILE A 170 -17.03 -18.03 -16.90
C ILE A 170 -17.51 -17.54 -15.51
N MET A 171 -16.86 -16.51 -14.98
CA MET A 171 -17.10 -16.02 -13.61
C MET A 171 -18.00 -14.79 -13.53
N GLY A 172 -18.45 -14.24 -14.67
CA GLY A 172 -19.16 -12.97 -14.75
C GLY A 172 -18.22 -11.77 -14.78
N ARG A 173 -18.71 -10.64 -15.34
CA ARG A 173 -17.92 -9.40 -15.53
C ARG A 173 -17.88 -8.51 -14.30
N THR A 174 -18.84 -8.64 -13.42
CA THR A 174 -18.97 -7.81 -12.20
C THR A 174 -19.34 -8.69 -11.02
N ARG A 175 -18.75 -8.42 -9.88
CA ARG A 175 -19.23 -8.88 -8.57
C ARG A 175 -19.61 -7.64 -7.77
N GLU A 176 -20.82 -7.62 -7.25
CA GLU A 176 -21.18 -6.70 -6.19
C GLU A 176 -20.57 -7.24 -4.89
N PHE A 177 -19.91 -6.36 -4.14
CA PHE A 177 -19.31 -6.65 -2.83
C PHE A 177 -20.21 -6.01 -1.76
#